data_693ed837e4cb92b0a251baf7734201f4
#
_entry.id   693ed837e4cb92b0a251baf7734201f4
#
_cell.length_a   1.000
_cell.length_b   1.000
_cell.length_c   1.000
_cell.angle_alpha   90.00
_cell.angle_beta   90.00
_cell.angle_gamma   90.00
#
_symmetry.space_group_name_H-M   'P 1'
#
loop_
_entity.id
_entity.type
_entity.pdbx_description
1 polymer ?
#
loop_
_entity_poly.entity_id
_entity_poly.type
_entity_poly.pdbx_seq_one_letter_code
_entity_poly.pdbx_strand_id
1 'polypeptide(L)'
;LATIPAVVATHVGPQSALSRKIEQVVRLTNHNDTAVAAAQFAAGVLFELLNGQSVTQAMTSALPLAGEKLAMRIEEAMQTHALDSQAIANRFGSACHVLEGMPIIMHIAQHAPDYRTAIEENIRIGGDSCGRAIMLGAIMAAQTSQPNNPLTSIPLEWMAKYRKLAMA
;
A
#
# COMPACT_ATOMS: atom_id res chain seq x y z
N LEU A 1 -1.38 -7.88 -6.22
CA LEU A 1 -1.81 -7.00 -5.10
C LEU A 1 -3.23 -6.44 -5.26
N ALA A 2 -3.83 -6.48 -6.45
CA ALA A 2 -5.11 -5.82 -6.75
C ALA A 2 -6.29 -6.28 -5.87
N THR A 3 -6.32 -7.53 -5.45
CA THR A 3 -7.39 -8.11 -4.63
C THR A 3 -7.21 -7.91 -3.12
N ILE A 4 -6.00 -7.53 -2.69
CA ILE A 4 -5.63 -7.47 -1.27
C ILE A 4 -6.50 -6.49 -0.47
N PRO A 5 -6.75 -5.24 -0.93
CA PRO A 5 -7.60 -4.32 -0.19
C PRO A 5 -8.99 -4.85 0.12
N ALA A 6 -9.63 -5.51 -0.86
CA ALA A 6 -10.95 -6.10 -0.66
C ALA A 6 -10.94 -7.25 0.37
N VAL A 7 -9.92 -8.10 0.33
CA VAL A 7 -9.77 -9.21 1.29
C VAL A 7 -9.56 -8.68 2.71
N VAL A 8 -8.75 -7.63 2.87
CA VAL A 8 -8.52 -7.00 4.19
C VAL A 8 -9.78 -6.32 4.70
N ALA A 9 -10.45 -5.52 3.86
CA ALA A 9 -11.66 -4.78 4.25
C ALA A 9 -12.82 -5.68 4.68
N THR A 10 -12.87 -6.92 4.17
CA THR A 10 -13.90 -7.91 4.52
C THR A 10 -13.45 -8.92 5.57
N HIS A 11 -12.22 -8.79 6.08
CA HIS A 11 -11.69 -9.73 7.05
C HIS A 11 -12.22 -9.42 8.46
N VAL A 12 -12.67 -10.48 9.14
CA VAL A 12 -13.01 -10.46 10.56
C VAL A 12 -12.16 -11.51 11.27
N GLY A 13 -11.42 -11.10 12.28
CA GLY A 13 -10.59 -12.01 13.07
C GLY A 13 -9.13 -11.58 13.18
N PRO A 14 -8.25 -12.44 13.71
CA PRO A 14 -6.86 -12.09 13.97
C PRO A 14 -6.02 -12.01 12.68
N GLN A 15 -4.96 -11.21 12.72
CA GLN A 15 -4.01 -11.03 11.61
C GLN A 15 -3.44 -12.35 11.08
N SER A 16 -3.21 -13.35 11.95
CA SER A 16 -2.71 -14.67 11.53
C SER A 16 -3.67 -15.43 10.61
N ALA A 17 -4.98 -15.25 10.79
CA ALA A 17 -5.99 -15.80 9.90
C ALA A 17 -6.05 -15.01 8.57
N LEU A 18 -5.88 -13.69 8.62
CA LEU A 18 -5.74 -12.86 7.42
C LEU A 18 -4.55 -13.30 6.59
N SER A 19 -3.37 -13.46 7.18
CA SER A 19 -2.14 -13.85 6.49
C SER A 19 -2.31 -15.16 5.69
N ARG A 20 -2.95 -16.18 6.29
CA ARG A 20 -3.28 -17.43 5.58
C ARG A 20 -4.24 -17.23 4.40
N LYS A 21 -5.27 -16.40 4.60
CA LYS A 21 -6.23 -16.07 3.54
C LYS A 21 -5.56 -15.35 2.37
N ILE A 22 -4.65 -14.41 2.66
CA ILE A 22 -3.87 -13.69 1.65
C ILE A 22 -3.01 -14.65 0.84
N GLU A 23 -2.30 -15.58 1.47
CA GLU A 23 -1.52 -16.59 0.76
C GLU A 23 -2.40 -17.40 -0.19
N GLN A 24 -3.55 -17.89 0.26
CA GLN A 24 -4.48 -18.65 -0.58
C GLN A 24 -4.91 -17.83 -1.80
N VAL A 25 -5.30 -16.57 -1.61
CA VAL A 25 -5.73 -15.69 -2.71
C VAL A 25 -4.61 -15.43 -3.70
N VAL A 26 -3.39 -15.17 -3.24
CA VAL A 26 -2.23 -14.92 -4.11
C VAL A 26 -1.91 -16.17 -4.92
N ARG A 27 -1.90 -17.35 -4.29
CA ARG A 27 -1.55 -18.62 -4.94
C ARG A 27 -2.57 -19.09 -5.99
N LEU A 28 -3.75 -18.48 -6.07
CA LEU A 28 -4.67 -18.73 -7.19
C LEU A 28 -4.09 -18.30 -8.56
N THR A 29 -3.24 -17.28 -8.56
CA THR A 29 -2.70 -16.70 -9.80
C THR A 29 -1.19 -16.62 -9.83
N ASN A 30 -0.50 -16.73 -8.69
CA ASN A 30 0.95 -16.54 -8.59
C ASN A 30 1.59 -17.65 -7.75
N HIS A 31 2.36 -18.52 -8.36
CA HIS A 31 3.18 -19.51 -7.66
C HIS A 31 4.57 -18.94 -7.35
N ASN A 32 4.61 -17.90 -6.49
CA ASN A 32 5.81 -17.13 -6.19
C ASN A 32 5.80 -16.65 -4.72
N ASP A 33 6.77 -17.10 -3.92
CA ASP A 33 6.84 -16.80 -2.50
C ASP A 33 7.13 -15.32 -2.21
N THR A 34 7.88 -14.62 -3.08
CA THR A 34 8.08 -13.18 -2.96
C THR A 34 6.76 -12.41 -3.15
N ALA A 35 5.90 -12.86 -4.08
CA ALA A 35 4.59 -12.26 -4.26
C ALA A 35 3.67 -12.50 -3.05
N VAL A 36 3.74 -13.69 -2.43
CA VAL A 36 3.00 -14.00 -1.20
C VAL A 36 3.48 -13.12 -0.05
N ALA A 37 4.78 -13.04 0.18
CA ALA A 37 5.35 -12.23 1.25
C ALA A 37 5.01 -10.74 1.07
N ALA A 38 5.13 -10.20 -0.14
CA ALA A 38 4.74 -8.82 -0.43
C ALA A 38 3.25 -8.56 -0.19
N ALA A 39 2.38 -9.50 -0.54
CA ALA A 39 0.95 -9.39 -0.30
C ALA A 39 0.60 -9.50 1.18
N GLN A 40 1.25 -10.38 1.93
CA GLN A 40 1.08 -10.51 3.38
C GLN A 40 1.54 -9.25 4.11
N PHE A 41 2.70 -8.70 3.73
CA PHE A 41 3.17 -7.42 4.25
C PHE A 41 2.16 -6.30 3.98
N ALA A 42 1.74 -6.11 2.72
CA ALA A 42 0.79 -5.08 2.35
C ALA A 42 -0.57 -5.21 3.07
N ALA A 43 -1.05 -6.45 3.22
CA ALA A 43 -2.26 -6.74 3.98
C ALA A 43 -2.08 -6.44 5.47
N GLY A 44 -0.92 -6.75 6.04
CA GLY A 44 -0.56 -6.43 7.42
C GLY A 44 -0.58 -4.93 7.67
N VAL A 45 0.07 -4.14 6.80
CA VAL A 45 0.05 -2.67 6.89
C VAL A 45 -1.38 -2.14 6.86
N LEU A 46 -2.19 -2.57 5.89
CA LEU A 46 -3.57 -2.11 5.77
C LEU A 46 -4.44 -2.53 6.97
N PHE A 47 -4.25 -3.74 7.49
CA PHE A 47 -4.92 -4.22 8.69
C PHE A 47 -4.61 -3.37 9.91
N GLU A 48 -3.34 -3.05 10.15
CA GLU A 48 -2.91 -2.22 11.29
C GLU A 48 -3.43 -0.79 11.16
N LEU A 49 -3.44 -0.21 9.95
CA LEU A 49 -4.04 1.09 9.69
C LEU A 49 -5.53 1.12 10.02
N LEU A 50 -6.29 0.10 9.63
CA LEU A 50 -7.71 -0.02 9.95
C LEU A 50 -7.98 -0.22 11.46
N ASN A 51 -6.98 -0.72 12.20
CA ASN A 51 -7.00 -0.82 13.66
C ASN A 51 -6.46 0.44 14.38
N GLY A 52 -6.22 1.53 13.65
CA GLY A 52 -5.87 2.82 14.24
C GLY A 52 -4.38 3.09 14.40
N GLN A 53 -3.50 2.25 13.88
CA GLN A 53 -2.06 2.50 13.89
C GLN A 53 -1.68 3.61 12.91
N SER A 54 -0.61 4.34 13.19
CA SER A 54 0.01 5.23 12.19
C SER A 54 0.68 4.41 11.08
N VAL A 55 0.94 5.01 9.92
CA VAL A 55 1.57 4.33 8.79
C VAL A 55 2.95 3.76 9.16
N THR A 56 3.75 4.50 9.91
CA THR A 56 5.07 4.04 10.37
C THR A 56 4.97 2.85 11.33
N GLN A 57 4.03 2.89 12.28
CA GLN A 57 3.77 1.78 13.20
C GLN A 57 3.26 0.54 12.44
N ALA A 58 2.32 0.73 11.52
CA ALA A 58 1.77 -0.34 10.69
C ALA A 58 2.86 -1.03 9.84
N MET A 59 3.76 -0.25 9.20
CA MET A 59 4.89 -0.77 8.45
C MET A 59 5.84 -1.58 9.34
N THR A 60 6.19 -1.04 10.51
CA THR A 60 7.09 -1.72 11.47
C THR A 60 6.48 -3.03 11.95
N SER A 61 5.20 -3.05 12.30
CA SER A 61 4.49 -4.25 12.77
C SER A 61 4.37 -5.33 11.68
N ALA A 62 4.18 -4.92 10.42
CA ALA A 62 4.03 -5.83 9.31
C ALA A 62 5.38 -6.32 8.72
N LEU A 63 6.49 -5.66 9.02
CA LEU A 63 7.81 -5.92 8.42
C LEU A 63 8.24 -7.41 8.47
N PRO A 64 8.01 -8.16 9.56
CA PRO A 64 8.33 -9.59 9.61
C PRO A 64 7.64 -10.45 8.54
N LEU A 65 6.55 -9.96 7.92
CA LEU A 65 5.82 -10.66 6.86
C LEU A 65 6.44 -10.46 5.47
N ALA A 66 7.31 -9.46 5.30
CA ALA A 66 7.82 -9.05 3.99
C ALA A 66 8.82 -10.05 3.36
N GLY A 67 9.43 -10.93 4.17
CA GLY A 67 10.59 -11.71 3.76
C GLY A 67 11.85 -10.83 3.62
N GLU A 68 13.02 -11.44 3.75
CA GLU A 68 14.29 -10.71 3.93
C GLU A 68 14.55 -9.63 2.87
N LYS A 69 14.50 -9.99 1.58
CA LYS A 69 14.84 -9.05 0.48
C LYS A 69 13.89 -7.85 0.42
N LEU A 70 12.61 -8.07 0.63
CA LEU A 70 11.64 -6.99 0.61
C LEU A 70 11.72 -6.15 1.89
N ALA A 71 11.94 -6.78 3.04
CA ALA A 71 12.11 -6.10 4.31
C ALA A 71 13.24 -5.06 4.25
N MET A 72 14.42 -5.44 3.73
CA MET A 72 15.54 -4.50 3.54
C MET A 72 15.15 -3.27 2.68
N ARG A 73 14.39 -3.49 1.61
CA ARG A 73 13.94 -2.40 0.73
C ARG A 73 12.89 -1.51 1.41
N ILE A 74 12.02 -2.09 2.25
CA ILE A 74 11.04 -1.34 3.03
C ILE A 74 11.75 -0.52 4.12
N GLU A 75 12.71 -1.10 4.83
CA GLU A 75 13.51 -0.38 5.82
C GLU A 75 14.27 0.80 5.20
N GLU A 76 14.85 0.60 4.01
CA GLU A 76 15.46 1.67 3.25
C GLU A 76 14.46 2.80 2.96
N ALA A 77 13.24 2.45 2.51
CA ALA A 77 12.20 3.44 2.23
C ALA A 77 11.76 4.20 3.50
N MET A 78 11.64 3.50 4.64
CA MET A 78 11.27 4.11 5.92
C MET A 78 12.33 5.08 6.46
N GLN A 79 13.61 4.82 6.21
CA GLN A 79 14.74 5.63 6.67
C GLN A 79 15.10 6.78 5.71
N THR A 80 14.57 6.74 4.50
CA THR A 80 14.86 7.75 3.47
C THR A 80 14.01 8.98 3.70
N HIS A 81 14.63 10.16 3.70
CA HIS A 81 13.92 11.45 3.74
C HIS A 81 12.97 11.57 2.54
N ALA A 82 11.99 12.49 2.65
CA ALA A 82 11.11 12.81 1.54
C ALA A 82 11.92 13.15 0.28
N LEU A 83 11.62 12.47 -0.82
CA LEU A 83 12.25 12.61 -2.11
C LEU A 83 11.24 13.09 -3.13
N ASP A 84 11.69 13.80 -4.16
CA ASP A 84 10.86 14.06 -5.34
C ASP A 84 10.64 12.80 -6.17
N SER A 85 9.66 12.84 -7.06
CA SER A 85 9.24 11.67 -7.85
C SER A 85 10.38 11.07 -8.69
N GLN A 86 11.30 11.90 -9.22
CA GLN A 86 12.42 11.42 -10.02
C GLN A 86 13.46 10.71 -9.14
N ALA A 87 13.77 11.28 -7.98
CA ALA A 87 14.69 10.67 -7.03
C ALA A 87 14.14 9.34 -6.48
N ILE A 88 12.83 9.25 -6.22
CA ILE A 88 12.16 8.00 -5.85
C ILE A 88 12.34 6.94 -6.95
N ALA A 89 12.05 7.30 -8.21
CA ALA A 89 12.21 6.39 -9.35
C ALA A 89 13.66 5.90 -9.51
N ASN A 90 14.62 6.80 -9.37
CA ASN A 90 16.04 6.46 -9.47
C ASN A 90 16.50 5.54 -8.33
N ARG A 91 15.96 5.72 -7.12
CA ARG A 91 16.37 4.96 -5.95
C ARG A 91 15.74 3.58 -5.88
N PHE A 92 14.44 3.48 -6.12
CA PHE A 92 13.69 2.25 -5.90
C PHE A 92 13.38 1.48 -7.19
N GLY A 93 13.52 2.09 -8.34
CA GLY A 93 13.03 1.59 -9.61
C GLY A 93 11.59 2.04 -9.87
N SER A 94 10.97 1.63 -10.98
CA SER A 94 9.56 1.96 -11.28
C SER A 94 8.82 0.85 -12.02
N ALA A 95 9.46 -0.31 -12.18
CA ALA A 95 8.86 -1.46 -12.86
C ALA A 95 7.74 -2.12 -12.02
N CYS A 96 7.04 -3.08 -12.63
CA CYS A 96 5.95 -3.82 -11.98
C CYS A 96 6.43 -4.85 -10.92
N HIS A 97 7.73 -4.90 -10.63
CA HIS A 97 8.29 -5.82 -9.66
C HIS A 97 7.98 -5.37 -8.23
N VAL A 98 7.55 -6.29 -7.36
CA VAL A 98 7.17 -5.96 -5.98
C VAL A 98 8.32 -5.38 -5.15
N LEU A 99 9.58 -5.76 -5.46
CA LEU A 99 10.78 -5.21 -4.81
C LEU A 99 11.08 -3.75 -5.19
N GLU A 100 10.45 -3.25 -6.24
CA GLU A 100 10.53 -1.84 -6.66
C GLU A 100 9.26 -1.08 -6.25
N GLY A 101 8.09 -1.63 -6.58
CA GLY A 101 6.83 -0.97 -6.35
C GLY A 101 6.45 -0.81 -4.87
N MET A 102 6.77 -1.80 -4.01
CA MET A 102 6.39 -1.73 -2.61
C MET A 102 7.16 -0.65 -1.82
N PRO A 103 8.49 -0.51 -1.95
CA PRO A 103 9.21 0.60 -1.32
C PRO A 103 8.68 1.97 -1.74
N ILE A 104 8.31 2.15 -3.03
CA ILE A 104 7.70 3.39 -3.52
C ILE A 104 6.37 3.67 -2.82
N ILE A 105 5.49 2.67 -2.75
CA ILE A 105 4.19 2.79 -2.07
C ILE A 105 4.40 3.22 -0.61
N MET A 106 5.31 2.58 0.10
CA MET A 106 5.57 2.86 1.51
C MET A 106 6.21 4.24 1.71
N HIS A 107 7.17 4.62 0.86
CA HIS A 107 7.78 5.94 0.90
C HIS A 107 6.74 7.05 0.69
N ILE A 108 5.90 6.95 -0.35
CA ILE A 108 4.84 7.94 -0.60
C ILE A 108 3.84 7.97 0.56
N ALA A 109 3.39 6.81 1.03
CA ALA A 109 2.41 6.73 2.12
C ALA A 109 2.91 7.38 3.42
N GLN A 110 4.23 7.38 3.65
CA GLN A 110 4.86 7.98 4.82
C GLN A 110 5.02 9.51 4.69
N HIS A 111 5.24 10.02 3.49
CA HIS A 111 5.66 11.41 3.27
C HIS A 111 4.61 12.29 2.60
N ALA A 112 3.66 11.72 1.87
CA ALA A 112 2.63 12.51 1.21
C ALA A 112 1.66 13.14 2.24
N PRO A 113 1.37 14.44 2.12
CA PRO A 113 0.52 15.14 3.08
C PRO A 113 -0.95 14.75 2.96
N ASP A 114 -1.39 14.31 1.78
CA ASP A 114 -2.79 13.98 1.50
C ASP A 114 -2.94 12.94 0.37
N TYR A 115 -4.16 12.43 0.22
CA TYR A 115 -4.51 11.43 -0.78
C TYR A 115 -4.21 11.87 -2.21
N ARG A 116 -4.58 13.11 -2.57
CA ARG A 116 -4.37 13.66 -3.91
C ARG A 116 -2.90 13.71 -4.27
N THR A 117 -2.10 14.32 -3.39
CA THR A 117 -0.65 14.43 -3.57
C THR A 117 0.00 13.07 -3.71
N ALA A 118 -0.38 12.09 -2.90
CA ALA A 118 0.14 10.72 -2.99
C ALA A 118 -0.11 10.08 -4.36
N ILE A 119 -1.32 10.19 -4.88
CA ILE A 119 -1.67 9.61 -6.18
C ILE A 119 -0.98 10.36 -7.34
N GLU A 120 -0.93 11.69 -7.28
CA GLU A 120 -0.25 12.50 -8.29
C GLU A 120 1.25 12.21 -8.33
N GLU A 121 1.89 12.07 -7.18
CA GLU A 121 3.31 11.71 -7.09
C GLU A 121 3.57 10.30 -7.67
N ASN A 122 2.75 9.34 -7.32
CA ASN A 122 2.82 8.00 -7.91
C ASN A 122 2.71 8.03 -9.45
N ILE A 123 1.85 8.89 -10.00
CA ILE A 123 1.74 9.05 -11.46
C ILE A 123 3.01 9.66 -12.05
N ARG A 124 3.58 10.69 -11.40
CA ARG A 124 4.82 11.36 -11.87
C ARG A 124 6.04 10.44 -11.86
N ILE A 125 6.12 9.49 -10.94
CA ILE A 125 7.18 8.46 -10.91
C ILE A 125 7.15 7.62 -12.19
N GLY A 126 5.98 7.42 -12.79
CA GLY A 126 5.84 6.63 -14.02
C GLY A 126 5.93 5.13 -13.78
N GLY A 127 6.28 4.38 -14.83
CA GLY A 127 6.32 2.91 -14.78
C GLY A 127 4.96 2.30 -14.45
N ASP A 128 4.91 1.30 -13.57
CA ASP A 128 3.65 0.66 -13.14
C ASP A 128 2.87 1.49 -12.12
N SER A 129 2.53 2.72 -12.49
CA SER A 129 1.75 3.61 -11.61
C SER A 129 0.34 3.07 -11.31
N CYS A 130 -0.27 2.36 -12.26
CA CYS A 130 -1.60 1.75 -12.06
C CYS A 130 -1.56 0.64 -11.01
N GLY A 131 -0.57 -0.26 -11.09
CA GLY A 131 -0.43 -1.35 -10.12
C GLY A 131 -0.17 -0.84 -8.71
N ARG A 132 0.69 0.17 -8.58
CA ARG A 132 0.98 0.82 -7.29
C ARG A 132 -0.22 1.57 -6.72
N ALA A 133 -1.00 2.27 -7.57
CA ALA A 133 -2.14 3.09 -7.15
C ALA A 133 -3.20 2.29 -6.39
N ILE A 134 -3.38 1.01 -6.69
CA ILE A 134 -4.37 0.16 -6.02
C ILE A 134 -4.06 0.05 -4.52
N MET A 135 -2.83 -0.31 -4.18
CA MET A 135 -2.43 -0.48 -2.78
C MET A 135 -2.18 0.87 -2.10
N LEU A 136 -1.52 1.80 -2.78
CA LEU A 136 -1.28 3.14 -2.26
C LEU A 136 -2.59 3.84 -1.92
N GLY A 137 -3.58 3.79 -2.83
CA GLY A 137 -4.90 4.38 -2.60
C GLY A 137 -5.62 3.77 -1.40
N ALA A 138 -5.55 2.44 -1.22
CA ALA A 138 -6.14 1.78 -0.06
C ALA A 138 -5.45 2.20 1.25
N ILE A 139 -4.12 2.27 1.27
CA ILE A 139 -3.35 2.71 2.44
C ILE A 139 -3.65 4.17 2.79
N MET A 140 -3.64 5.06 1.80
CA MET A 140 -3.97 6.46 2.01
C MET A 140 -5.40 6.64 2.52
N ALA A 141 -6.37 5.92 1.96
CA ALA A 141 -7.75 5.95 2.43
C ALA A 141 -7.90 5.41 3.86
N ALA A 142 -7.18 4.36 4.24
CA ALA A 142 -7.21 3.80 5.59
C ALA A 142 -6.64 4.77 6.64
N GLN A 143 -5.66 5.61 6.27
CA GLN A 143 -5.15 6.65 7.16
C GLN A 143 -6.20 7.71 7.50
N THR A 144 -7.22 7.94 6.64
CA THR A 144 -8.32 8.90 6.90
C THR A 144 -9.29 8.44 7.98
N SER A 145 -9.37 7.13 8.19
CA SER A 145 -10.23 6.55 9.23
C SER A 145 -9.75 6.93 10.64
N GLN A 146 -8.61 7.61 10.75
CA GLN A 146 -8.10 8.20 11.98
C GLN A 146 -8.89 9.49 12.29
N PRO A 147 -9.53 9.62 13.45
CA PRO A 147 -10.42 10.76 13.79
C PRO A 147 -9.77 12.14 13.66
N ASN A 148 -8.46 12.21 13.58
CA ASN A 148 -7.67 13.45 13.62
C ASN A 148 -6.96 13.81 12.29
N ASN A 149 -7.24 13.11 11.18
CA ASN A 149 -6.59 13.42 9.89
C ASN A 149 -7.60 13.64 8.75
N PRO A 150 -8.22 14.84 8.64
CA PRO A 150 -9.19 15.15 7.60
C PRO A 150 -8.57 15.32 6.20
N LEU A 151 -7.24 15.39 6.09
CA LEU A 151 -6.55 15.76 4.84
C LEU A 151 -6.32 14.60 3.87
N THR A 152 -6.61 13.35 4.27
CA THR A 152 -6.29 12.19 3.46
C THR A 152 -7.50 11.59 2.71
N SER A 153 -8.67 12.23 2.77
CA SER A 153 -9.89 11.72 2.12
C SER A 153 -9.77 11.69 0.59
N ILE A 154 -10.38 10.67 -0.02
CA ILE A 154 -10.50 10.60 -1.47
C ILE A 154 -11.23 11.84 -1.98
N PRO A 155 -10.68 12.61 -2.94
CA PRO A 155 -11.34 13.79 -3.47
C PRO A 155 -12.73 13.47 -4.01
N LEU A 156 -13.76 14.20 -3.55
CA LEU A 156 -15.15 13.95 -3.93
C LEU A 156 -15.38 14.04 -5.44
N GLU A 157 -14.67 14.95 -6.11
CA GLU A 157 -14.73 15.08 -7.56
C GLU A 157 -14.15 13.86 -8.31
N TRP A 158 -13.26 13.08 -7.70
CA TRP A 158 -12.79 11.82 -8.27
C TRP A 158 -13.83 10.73 -8.09
N MET A 159 -14.47 10.67 -6.93
CA MET A 159 -15.58 9.76 -6.67
C MET A 159 -16.76 10.04 -7.62
N ALA A 160 -17.10 11.30 -7.85
CA ALA A 160 -18.16 11.71 -8.75
C ALA A 160 -17.95 11.28 -10.23
N LYS A 161 -16.70 11.08 -10.64
CA LYS A 161 -16.34 10.58 -11.98
C LYS A 161 -16.52 9.07 -12.13
N TYR A 162 -16.68 8.33 -11.05
CA TYR A 162 -16.85 6.87 -11.09
C TYR A 162 -18.28 6.52 -11.46
N ARG A 163 -18.49 6.08 -12.71
CA ARG A 163 -19.83 5.85 -13.31
C ARG A 163 -20.69 4.82 -12.58
N LYS A 164 -20.09 3.90 -11.85
CA LYS A 164 -20.79 2.80 -11.15
C LYS A 164 -20.87 3.00 -9.64
N LEU A 165 -20.50 4.17 -9.11
CA LEU A 165 -20.50 4.41 -7.66
C LEU A 165 -21.90 4.20 -7.03
N ALA A 166 -22.96 4.57 -7.75
CA ALA A 166 -24.33 4.39 -7.27
C ALA A 166 -24.82 2.92 -7.26
N MET A 167 -24.01 1.99 -7.79
CA MET A 167 -24.32 0.55 -7.86
C MET A 167 -23.46 -0.27 -6.88
N ALA A 168 -22.56 0.37 -6.17
CA ALA A 168 -21.70 -0.24 -5.17
C ALA A 168 -22.23 0.03 -3.76
#